data_1f478683fb17b73b1b828d13c4c5989b
#
_entry.id   1f478683fb17b73b1b828d13c4c5989b
#
_cell.length_a   1.000
_cell.length_b   1.000
_cell.length_c   1.000
_cell.angle_alpha   90.00
_cell.angle_beta   90.00
_cell.angle_gamma   90.00
#
_symmetry.space_group_name_H-M   'P 1'
#
loop_
_entity.id
_entity.type
_entity.pdbx_description
1 polymer ?
#
loop_
_entity_poly.entity_id
_entity_poly.type
_entity_poly.pdbx_seq_one_letter_code
_entity_poly.pdbx_strand_id
1 'polypeptide(L)'
;SVSASDESLDAVISNHWDWVLEQYPEYRREYGDMSGNQSWTDLSADAMAARHEATQAFIEDLNDIDSGALSDIGQLNQRMLKTALEEEVESFNSGLHLIALNMRSGPQHRYTMVERLPMVTESDYTDWLARLEKLPEQLGQYQALLSEGVDRERTQARIIIERIPKQLDALIVDNPEDSPFWGVFDTMSESVDIQAAQAIKARARSVISEQVTPAYAEFKTFVEEQYLPNTREHPGIGTLPGGKAIYAMLARHFTTTDMTPEEIHNLGLAEVARIRGEMQAVIDEVGFEGDISAFNDFLRTDPQFYYETAEELLEAYQAVSKRLDPELVKLFGKLPRM
;
A
#
# COMPACT_ATOMS: atom_id res chain seq x y z
N SER A 1 -11.70 -8.95 36.07
CA SER A 1 -12.72 -9.56 35.21
C SER A 1 -13.00 -8.60 34.08
N VAL A 2 -13.00 -9.09 32.84
CA VAL A 2 -13.46 -8.34 31.67
C VAL A 2 -14.91 -7.96 31.89
N SER A 3 -15.33 -6.75 31.56
CA SER A 3 -16.71 -6.35 31.66
C SER A 3 -17.57 -6.94 30.55
N ALA A 4 -18.88 -7.10 30.74
CA ALA A 4 -19.77 -7.55 29.66
C ALA A 4 -19.73 -6.60 28.44
N SER A 5 -19.46 -5.32 28.64
CA SER A 5 -19.30 -4.32 27.58
C SER A 5 -17.98 -4.53 26.80
N ASP A 6 -16.88 -4.85 27.49
CA ASP A 6 -15.62 -5.19 26.83
C ASP A 6 -15.76 -6.48 26.01
N GLU A 7 -16.48 -7.51 26.50
CA GLU A 7 -16.76 -8.73 25.74
C GLU A 7 -17.59 -8.44 24.47
N SER A 8 -18.56 -7.53 24.54
CA SER A 8 -19.35 -7.11 23.38
C SER A 8 -18.47 -6.37 22.34
N LEU A 9 -17.58 -5.50 22.80
CA LEU A 9 -16.64 -4.79 21.93
C LEU A 9 -15.67 -5.77 21.25
N ASP A 10 -15.11 -6.71 22.00
CA ASP A 10 -14.19 -7.72 21.46
C ASP A 10 -14.90 -8.57 20.39
N ALA A 11 -16.19 -8.86 20.54
CA ALA A 11 -16.98 -9.56 19.53
C ALA A 11 -17.12 -8.73 18.24
N VAL A 12 -17.41 -7.41 18.34
CA VAL A 12 -17.50 -6.53 17.16
C VAL A 12 -16.13 -6.44 16.46
N ILE A 13 -15.05 -6.27 17.21
CA ILE A 13 -13.68 -6.22 16.65
C ILE A 13 -13.34 -7.52 15.91
N SER A 14 -13.64 -8.67 16.52
CA SER A 14 -13.37 -9.97 15.92
C SER A 14 -14.20 -10.19 14.64
N ASN A 15 -15.49 -9.88 14.68
CA ASN A 15 -16.38 -10.01 13.52
C ASN A 15 -15.93 -9.09 12.37
N HIS A 16 -15.55 -7.85 12.69
CA HIS A 16 -14.99 -6.94 11.69
C HIS A 16 -13.70 -7.49 11.08
N TRP A 17 -12.80 -8.04 11.90
CA TRP A 17 -11.54 -8.61 11.42
C TRP A 17 -11.77 -9.82 10.52
N ASP A 18 -12.63 -10.75 10.90
CA ASP A 18 -12.99 -11.91 10.09
C ASP A 18 -13.59 -11.48 8.75
N TRP A 19 -14.48 -10.48 8.78
CA TRP A 19 -15.05 -9.87 7.59
C TRP A 19 -13.98 -9.23 6.69
N VAL A 20 -13.03 -8.49 7.24
CA VAL A 20 -11.90 -7.91 6.46
C VAL A 20 -11.12 -9.02 5.76
N LEU A 21 -10.81 -10.12 6.43
CA LEU A 21 -10.10 -11.25 5.84
C LEU A 21 -10.91 -11.93 4.72
N GLU A 22 -12.23 -11.92 4.79
CA GLU A 22 -13.09 -12.40 3.71
C GLU A 22 -13.12 -11.49 2.51
N GLN A 23 -13.18 -10.17 2.73
CA GLN A 23 -13.27 -9.17 1.67
C GLN A 23 -11.94 -8.94 0.95
N TYR A 24 -10.82 -9.14 1.64
CA TYR A 24 -9.47 -8.88 1.12
C TYR A 24 -8.58 -10.12 1.23
N PRO A 25 -8.77 -11.10 0.33
CA PRO A 25 -8.07 -12.40 0.41
C PRO A 25 -6.54 -12.27 0.37
N GLU A 26 -6.01 -11.18 -0.18
CA GLU A 26 -4.57 -10.91 -0.20
C GLU A 26 -3.98 -10.69 1.21
N TYR A 27 -4.77 -10.23 2.17
CA TYR A 27 -4.31 -10.00 3.55
C TYR A 27 -4.24 -11.28 4.39
N ARG A 28 -5.07 -12.30 4.10
CA ARG A 28 -5.14 -13.55 4.88
C ARG A 28 -3.78 -14.15 5.15
N ARG A 29 -2.95 -14.16 4.13
CA ARG A 29 -1.62 -14.75 4.20
C ARG A 29 -0.70 -14.08 5.23
N GLU A 30 -0.78 -12.77 5.40
CA GLU A 30 0.06 -12.03 6.37
C GLU A 30 -0.21 -12.49 7.82
N TYR A 31 -1.35 -13.16 8.01
CA TYR A 31 -1.78 -13.73 9.29
C TYR A 31 -1.75 -15.27 9.31
N GLY A 32 -1.06 -15.88 8.34
CA GLY A 32 -0.85 -17.33 8.29
C GLY A 32 -2.00 -18.13 7.68
N ASP A 33 -3.04 -17.48 7.16
CA ASP A 33 -4.16 -18.14 6.47
C ASP A 33 -3.94 -18.13 4.94
N MET A 34 -3.65 -19.30 4.38
CA MET A 34 -3.38 -19.48 2.94
C MET A 34 -4.65 -19.66 2.10
N SER A 35 -5.84 -19.75 2.70
CA SER A 35 -7.11 -20.03 1.99
C SER A 35 -7.49 -18.94 0.97
N GLY A 36 -6.94 -17.73 1.08
CA GLY A 36 -7.14 -16.62 0.14
C GLY A 36 -6.21 -16.62 -1.08
N ASN A 37 -5.22 -17.54 -1.16
CA ASN A 37 -4.18 -17.48 -2.18
C ASN A 37 -4.65 -17.66 -3.63
N GLN A 38 -5.85 -18.17 -3.84
CA GLN A 38 -6.46 -18.40 -5.16
C GLN A 38 -7.33 -17.23 -5.66
N SER A 39 -7.41 -16.11 -4.93
CA SER A 39 -8.38 -15.07 -5.21
C SER A 39 -7.80 -13.68 -5.13
N TRP A 40 -8.40 -12.75 -5.87
CA TRP A 40 -8.20 -11.31 -5.76
C TRP A 40 -9.37 -10.68 -5.01
N THR A 41 -9.13 -9.52 -4.41
CA THR A 41 -10.22 -8.64 -3.94
C THR A 41 -11.16 -8.32 -5.09
N ASP A 42 -12.45 -8.52 -4.88
CA ASP A 42 -13.49 -8.15 -5.84
C ASP A 42 -13.66 -6.61 -5.87
N LEU A 43 -13.38 -6.00 -7.01
CA LEU A 43 -13.47 -4.56 -7.25
C LEU A 43 -14.74 -4.17 -8.02
N SER A 44 -15.71 -5.08 -8.19
CA SER A 44 -16.99 -4.75 -8.81
C SER A 44 -17.74 -3.67 -7.99
N ALA A 45 -18.57 -2.89 -8.69
CA ALA A 45 -19.35 -1.83 -8.06
C ALA A 45 -20.25 -2.39 -6.94
N ASP A 46 -20.86 -3.56 -7.17
CA ASP A 46 -21.72 -4.23 -6.18
C ASP A 46 -20.94 -4.65 -4.93
N ALA A 47 -19.75 -5.25 -5.10
CA ALA A 47 -18.91 -5.64 -3.97
C ALA A 47 -18.39 -4.42 -3.18
N MET A 48 -18.06 -3.34 -3.87
CA MET A 48 -17.63 -2.09 -3.21
C MET A 48 -18.78 -1.42 -2.45
N ALA A 49 -19.99 -1.39 -3.02
CA ALA A 49 -21.17 -0.89 -2.33
C ALA A 49 -21.51 -1.73 -1.09
N ALA A 50 -21.48 -3.06 -1.22
CA ALA A 50 -21.73 -3.96 -0.11
C ALA A 50 -20.70 -3.78 1.03
N ARG A 51 -19.42 -3.58 0.72
CA ARG A 51 -18.40 -3.26 1.71
C ARG A 51 -18.68 -1.94 2.42
N HIS A 52 -19.09 -0.91 1.67
CA HIS A 52 -19.45 0.38 2.25
C HIS A 52 -20.63 0.27 3.22
N GLU A 53 -21.68 -0.48 2.85
CA GLU A 53 -22.83 -0.74 3.73
C GLU A 53 -22.41 -1.52 4.99
N ALA A 54 -21.57 -2.53 4.85
CA ALA A 54 -21.05 -3.30 5.98
C ALA A 54 -20.20 -2.43 6.92
N THR A 55 -19.36 -1.55 6.40
CA THR A 55 -18.57 -0.60 7.19
C THR A 55 -19.49 0.31 8.04
N GLN A 56 -20.60 0.80 7.45
CA GLN A 56 -21.58 1.59 8.18
C GLN A 56 -22.27 0.76 9.28
N ALA A 57 -22.61 -0.50 9.02
CA ALA A 57 -23.20 -1.38 10.04
C ALA A 57 -22.25 -1.61 11.23
N PHE A 58 -20.95 -1.81 10.99
CA PHE A 58 -19.96 -1.91 12.07
C PHE A 58 -19.86 -0.62 12.91
N ILE A 59 -20.01 0.55 12.28
CA ILE A 59 -20.07 1.82 13.02
C ILE A 59 -21.31 1.87 13.91
N GLU A 60 -22.47 1.40 13.43
CA GLU A 60 -23.70 1.31 14.22
C GLU A 60 -23.51 0.36 15.41
N ASP A 61 -22.96 -0.84 15.18
CA ASP A 61 -22.64 -1.81 16.25
C ASP A 61 -21.73 -1.21 17.33
N LEU A 62 -20.70 -0.44 16.92
CA LEU A 62 -19.81 0.26 17.86
C LEU A 62 -20.53 1.36 18.64
N ASN A 63 -21.51 2.06 18.03
CA ASN A 63 -22.26 3.11 18.67
C ASN A 63 -23.24 2.57 19.72
N ASP A 64 -23.72 1.34 19.55
CA ASP A 64 -24.63 0.67 20.50
C ASP A 64 -23.91 0.25 21.79
N ILE A 65 -22.59 0.27 21.83
CA ILE A 65 -21.79 -0.05 23.00
C ILE A 65 -21.54 1.24 23.82
N ASP A 66 -22.05 1.29 25.07
CA ASP A 66 -21.81 2.41 25.97
C ASP A 66 -20.30 2.52 26.33
N SER A 67 -19.65 3.55 25.80
CA SER A 67 -18.25 3.84 26.09
C SER A 67 -17.94 4.00 27.58
N GLY A 68 -18.91 4.53 28.37
CA GLY A 68 -18.73 4.73 29.80
C GLY A 68 -18.69 3.42 30.60
N ALA A 69 -19.17 2.31 30.04
CA ALA A 69 -19.12 0.97 30.62
C ALA A 69 -17.89 0.16 30.25
N LEU A 70 -17.05 0.67 29.34
CA LEU A 70 -15.81 0.02 28.87
C LEU A 70 -14.64 0.33 29.81
N SER A 71 -13.67 -0.59 29.85
CA SER A 71 -12.33 -0.32 30.40
C SER A 71 -11.61 0.79 29.61
N ASP A 72 -10.56 1.38 30.17
CA ASP A 72 -9.75 2.40 29.48
C ASP A 72 -9.21 1.89 28.13
N ILE A 73 -8.79 0.63 28.05
CA ILE A 73 -8.35 -0.02 26.81
C ILE A 73 -9.53 -0.25 25.86
N GLY A 74 -10.69 -0.67 26.39
CA GLY A 74 -11.91 -0.82 25.59
C GLY A 74 -12.33 0.50 24.95
N GLN A 75 -12.34 1.59 25.71
CA GLN A 75 -12.64 2.94 25.18
C GLN A 75 -11.66 3.36 24.08
N LEU A 76 -10.37 3.06 24.24
CA LEU A 76 -9.36 3.34 23.23
C LEU A 76 -9.61 2.53 21.96
N ASN A 77 -9.82 1.22 22.09
CA ASN A 77 -10.06 0.31 20.96
C ASN A 77 -11.34 0.68 20.19
N GLN A 78 -12.45 0.97 20.92
CA GLN A 78 -13.70 1.42 20.31
C GLN A 78 -13.48 2.70 19.48
N ARG A 79 -12.82 3.71 20.07
CA ARG A 79 -12.55 4.98 19.41
C ARG A 79 -11.66 4.80 18.17
N MET A 80 -10.59 4.00 18.29
CA MET A 80 -9.67 3.77 17.17
C MET A 80 -10.37 3.08 15.99
N LEU A 81 -11.10 1.99 16.24
CA LEU A 81 -11.81 1.28 15.19
C LEU A 81 -12.88 2.17 14.56
N LYS A 82 -13.69 2.84 15.38
CA LYS A 82 -14.74 3.75 14.90
C LYS A 82 -14.16 4.86 14.01
N THR A 83 -13.07 5.52 14.43
CA THR A 83 -12.42 6.56 13.63
C THR A 83 -11.96 6.01 12.29
N ALA A 84 -11.32 4.83 12.25
CA ALA A 84 -10.86 4.22 11.01
C ALA A 84 -12.02 3.90 10.04
N LEU A 85 -13.15 3.38 10.58
CA LEU A 85 -14.33 3.08 9.76
C LEU A 85 -15.04 4.34 9.27
N GLU A 86 -15.15 5.39 10.10
CA GLU A 86 -15.71 6.68 9.71
C GLU A 86 -14.88 7.34 8.58
N GLU A 87 -13.56 7.27 8.65
CA GLU A 87 -12.65 7.73 7.60
C GLU A 87 -12.80 6.92 6.31
N GLU A 88 -13.00 5.60 6.39
CA GLU A 88 -13.27 4.75 5.22
C GLU A 88 -14.59 5.15 4.54
N VAL A 89 -15.65 5.37 5.32
CA VAL A 89 -16.94 5.85 4.81
C VAL A 89 -16.80 7.22 4.14
N GLU A 90 -16.09 8.16 4.77
CA GLU A 90 -15.85 9.50 4.21
C GLU A 90 -15.05 9.42 2.90
N SER A 91 -14.02 8.58 2.86
CA SER A 91 -13.20 8.32 1.68
C SER A 91 -14.03 7.74 0.52
N PHE A 92 -14.86 6.74 0.80
CA PHE A 92 -15.73 6.15 -0.22
C PHE A 92 -16.74 7.18 -0.77
N ASN A 93 -17.42 7.93 0.12
CA ASN A 93 -18.38 8.95 -0.26
C ASN A 93 -17.75 10.08 -1.09
N SER A 94 -16.47 10.38 -0.87
CA SER A 94 -15.72 11.36 -1.68
C SER A 94 -15.40 10.88 -3.09
N GLY A 95 -15.53 9.59 -3.37
CA GLY A 95 -15.19 8.96 -4.65
C GLY A 95 -13.70 8.73 -4.86
N LEU A 96 -12.88 8.76 -3.80
CA LEU A 96 -11.43 8.50 -3.91
C LEU A 96 -11.10 7.08 -4.37
N HIS A 97 -11.96 6.10 -4.10
CA HIS A 97 -11.82 4.74 -4.60
C HIS A 97 -11.83 4.63 -6.13
N LEU A 98 -12.39 5.61 -6.83
CA LEU A 98 -12.41 5.67 -8.30
C LEU A 98 -11.06 6.11 -8.90
N ILE A 99 -10.16 6.69 -8.08
CA ILE A 99 -8.81 7.07 -8.49
C ILE A 99 -7.84 5.90 -8.23
N ALA A 100 -8.18 4.72 -8.74
CA ALA A 100 -7.57 3.44 -8.35
C ALA A 100 -6.24 3.13 -9.05
N LEU A 101 -5.76 3.97 -9.96
CA LEU A 101 -4.57 3.72 -10.78
C LEU A 101 -3.50 4.79 -10.55
N ASN A 102 -2.30 4.38 -10.16
CA ASN A 102 -1.12 5.24 -10.12
C ASN A 102 0.16 4.43 -10.39
N MET A 103 1.31 5.13 -10.54
CA MET A 103 2.56 4.48 -10.92
C MET A 103 3.18 3.57 -9.85
N ARG A 104 2.69 3.59 -8.60
CA ARG A 104 3.21 2.77 -7.48
C ARG A 104 2.24 1.69 -7.03
N SER A 105 0.98 1.84 -7.35
CA SER A 105 -0.08 0.88 -7.02
C SER A 105 -1.04 0.73 -8.18
N GLY A 106 -1.52 -0.48 -8.39
CA GLY A 106 -2.43 -0.82 -9.46
C GLY A 106 -2.13 -2.22 -10.03
N PRO A 107 -2.89 -2.64 -11.04
CA PRO A 107 -2.77 -4.00 -11.57
C PRO A 107 -1.41 -4.28 -12.23
N GLN A 108 -0.68 -3.26 -12.70
CA GLN A 108 0.64 -3.41 -13.30
C GLN A 108 1.71 -3.97 -12.33
N HIS A 109 1.42 -4.02 -11.04
CA HIS A 109 2.34 -4.56 -10.03
C HIS A 109 1.91 -5.92 -9.45
N ARG A 110 0.88 -6.56 -10.01
CA ARG A 110 0.34 -7.83 -9.48
C ARG A 110 1.36 -8.97 -9.48
N TYR A 111 2.32 -8.95 -10.39
CA TYR A 111 3.39 -9.95 -10.46
C TYR A 111 4.27 -9.98 -9.19
N THR A 112 4.44 -8.84 -8.50
CA THR A 112 5.30 -8.80 -7.30
C THR A 112 4.68 -9.51 -6.09
N MET A 113 3.40 -9.84 -6.15
CA MET A 113 2.73 -10.52 -5.04
C MET A 113 3.34 -11.89 -4.77
N VAL A 114 3.80 -12.59 -5.81
CA VAL A 114 4.39 -13.93 -5.68
C VAL A 114 5.64 -13.94 -4.79
N GLU A 115 6.39 -12.84 -4.72
CA GLU A 115 7.57 -12.70 -3.86
C GLU A 115 7.25 -12.89 -2.37
N ARG A 116 5.98 -12.71 -2.02
CA ARG A 116 5.49 -12.87 -0.64
C ARG A 116 4.82 -14.22 -0.40
N LEU A 117 4.70 -15.09 -1.40
CA LEU A 117 4.10 -16.42 -1.27
C LEU A 117 5.18 -17.46 -0.93
N PRO A 118 4.88 -18.50 -0.13
CA PRO A 118 5.89 -19.49 0.28
C PRO A 118 6.48 -20.28 -0.90
N MET A 119 5.72 -20.56 -1.96
CA MET A 119 6.12 -21.27 -3.18
C MET A 119 6.99 -22.52 -2.93
N VAL A 120 6.54 -23.39 -2.01
CA VAL A 120 7.26 -24.58 -1.56
C VAL A 120 6.55 -25.86 -1.99
N THR A 121 5.23 -25.89 -1.87
CA THR A 121 4.41 -27.08 -2.14
C THR A 121 3.72 -26.99 -3.51
N GLU A 122 3.28 -28.12 -4.05
CA GLU A 122 2.46 -28.17 -5.26
C GLU A 122 1.21 -27.28 -5.16
N SER A 123 0.59 -27.24 -3.98
CA SER A 123 -0.58 -26.39 -3.71
C SER A 123 -0.25 -24.91 -3.89
N ASP A 124 0.91 -24.45 -3.44
CA ASP A 124 1.30 -23.04 -3.55
C ASP A 124 1.34 -22.59 -5.02
N TYR A 125 1.90 -23.42 -5.90
CA TYR A 125 1.97 -23.13 -7.33
C TYR A 125 0.61 -23.21 -8.02
N THR A 126 -0.22 -24.18 -7.64
CA THR A 126 -1.57 -24.33 -8.23
C THR A 126 -2.51 -23.23 -7.75
N ASP A 127 -2.37 -22.74 -6.52
CA ASP A 127 -3.11 -21.61 -5.97
C ASP A 127 -2.72 -20.31 -6.71
N TRP A 128 -1.42 -20.10 -6.95
CA TRP A 128 -0.96 -18.97 -7.74
C TRP A 128 -1.51 -19.00 -9.17
N LEU A 129 -1.50 -20.16 -9.83
CA LEU A 129 -2.11 -20.32 -11.14
C LEU A 129 -3.61 -20.02 -11.16
N ALA A 130 -4.35 -20.52 -10.17
CA ALA A 130 -5.77 -20.23 -10.04
C ALA A 130 -6.07 -18.75 -9.84
N ARG A 131 -5.15 -18.03 -9.16
CA ARG A 131 -5.19 -16.59 -9.01
C ARG A 131 -4.90 -15.86 -10.33
N LEU A 132 -3.91 -16.33 -11.11
CA LEU A 132 -3.60 -15.77 -12.43
C LEU A 132 -4.74 -15.96 -13.43
N GLU A 133 -5.45 -17.08 -13.38
CA GLU A 133 -6.64 -17.35 -14.21
C GLU A 133 -7.80 -16.36 -13.94
N LYS A 134 -7.85 -15.75 -12.74
CA LYS A 134 -8.84 -14.73 -12.37
C LYS A 134 -8.38 -13.30 -12.65
N LEU A 135 -7.13 -13.12 -13.08
CA LEU A 135 -6.57 -11.79 -13.31
C LEU A 135 -7.27 -11.01 -14.43
N PRO A 136 -7.71 -11.64 -15.55
CA PRO A 136 -8.49 -10.93 -16.57
C PRO A 136 -9.79 -10.33 -16.03
N GLU A 137 -10.51 -11.03 -15.16
CA GLU A 137 -11.71 -10.53 -14.50
C GLU A 137 -11.39 -9.31 -13.63
N GLN A 138 -10.34 -9.36 -12.82
CA GLN A 138 -9.94 -8.24 -11.99
C GLN A 138 -9.52 -7.01 -12.84
N LEU A 139 -8.83 -7.22 -13.97
CA LEU A 139 -8.50 -6.14 -14.91
C LEU A 139 -9.76 -5.50 -15.50
N GLY A 140 -10.77 -6.30 -15.84
CA GLY A 140 -12.09 -5.81 -16.27
C GLY A 140 -12.78 -4.96 -15.19
N GLN A 141 -12.70 -5.37 -13.92
CA GLN A 141 -13.21 -4.59 -12.80
C GLN A 141 -12.45 -3.25 -12.64
N TYR A 142 -11.13 -3.23 -12.82
CA TYR A 142 -10.36 -1.98 -12.86
C TYR A 142 -10.82 -1.07 -14.00
N GLN A 143 -11.05 -1.60 -15.20
CA GLN A 143 -11.56 -0.81 -16.32
C GLN A 143 -12.93 -0.19 -16.01
N ALA A 144 -13.85 -0.97 -15.44
CA ALA A 144 -15.16 -0.49 -15.03
C ALA A 144 -15.07 0.64 -13.98
N LEU A 145 -14.22 0.44 -12.96
CA LEU A 145 -13.99 1.39 -11.89
C LEU A 145 -13.40 2.71 -12.41
N LEU A 146 -12.42 2.64 -13.29
CA LEU A 146 -11.79 3.82 -13.90
C LEU A 146 -12.74 4.53 -14.87
N SER A 147 -13.61 3.80 -15.58
CA SER A 147 -14.65 4.37 -16.44
C SER A 147 -15.69 5.14 -15.63
N GLU A 148 -16.14 4.58 -14.49
CA GLU A 148 -17.00 5.33 -13.55
C GLU A 148 -16.28 6.57 -13.02
N GLY A 149 -14.97 6.47 -12.79
CA GLY A 149 -14.15 7.61 -12.40
C GLY A 149 -14.17 8.72 -13.45
N VAL A 150 -14.11 8.40 -14.75
CA VAL A 150 -14.25 9.36 -15.83
C VAL A 150 -15.65 10.01 -15.81
N ASP A 151 -16.71 9.21 -15.71
CA ASP A 151 -18.10 9.70 -15.71
C ASP A 151 -18.39 10.62 -14.52
N ARG A 152 -17.72 10.41 -13.39
CA ARG A 152 -17.89 11.19 -12.17
C ARG A 152 -16.82 12.26 -11.97
N GLU A 153 -15.98 12.53 -12.96
CA GLU A 153 -14.86 13.47 -12.90
C GLU A 153 -13.89 13.17 -11.71
N ARG A 154 -13.72 11.87 -11.42
CA ARG A 154 -12.81 11.33 -10.39
C ARG A 154 -11.64 10.61 -11.04
N THR A 155 -10.81 11.34 -11.76
CA THR A 155 -9.67 10.76 -12.49
C THR A 155 -8.34 11.11 -11.84
N GLN A 156 -7.34 10.30 -12.10
CA GLN A 156 -5.96 10.60 -11.72
C GLN A 156 -5.39 11.75 -12.56
N ALA A 157 -4.33 12.39 -12.12
CA ALA A 157 -3.63 13.41 -12.89
C ALA A 157 -2.93 12.80 -14.12
N ARG A 158 -2.98 13.47 -15.26
CA ARG A 158 -2.40 13.06 -16.54
C ARG A 158 -0.91 12.69 -16.40
N ILE A 159 -0.13 13.54 -15.76
CA ILE A 159 1.31 13.34 -15.56
C ILE A 159 1.66 12.00 -14.84
N ILE A 160 0.72 11.45 -14.07
CA ILE A 160 0.88 10.15 -13.41
C ILE A 160 0.55 9.03 -14.39
N ILE A 161 -0.57 9.16 -15.11
CA ILE A 161 -1.09 8.10 -16.00
C ILE A 161 -0.24 7.93 -17.25
N GLU A 162 0.38 8.98 -17.77
CA GLU A 162 1.32 8.90 -18.91
C GLU A 162 2.48 7.92 -18.71
N ARG A 163 2.77 7.53 -17.46
CA ARG A 163 3.83 6.58 -17.13
C ARG A 163 3.35 5.11 -17.09
N ILE A 164 2.04 4.90 -17.03
CA ILE A 164 1.45 3.56 -16.86
C ILE A 164 1.61 2.68 -18.10
N PRO A 165 1.38 3.16 -19.35
CA PRO A 165 1.55 2.32 -20.54
C PRO A 165 2.91 1.64 -20.61
N LYS A 166 4.00 2.35 -20.29
CA LYS A 166 5.34 1.78 -20.26
C LYS A 166 5.52 0.69 -19.19
N GLN A 167 4.83 0.79 -18.06
CA GLN A 167 4.85 -0.26 -17.03
C GLN A 167 4.07 -1.50 -17.49
N LEU A 168 2.99 -1.30 -18.25
CA LEU A 168 2.20 -2.39 -18.81
C LEU A 168 2.92 -3.11 -19.95
N ASP A 169 3.76 -2.42 -20.74
CA ASP A 169 4.56 -3.03 -21.81
C ASP A 169 5.41 -4.20 -21.32
N ALA A 170 5.93 -4.11 -20.10
CA ALA A 170 6.75 -5.17 -19.50
C ALA A 170 5.95 -6.47 -19.18
N LEU A 171 4.61 -6.40 -19.20
CA LEU A 171 3.71 -7.52 -18.92
C LEU A 171 3.13 -8.15 -20.21
N ILE A 172 3.37 -7.51 -21.35
CA ILE A 172 2.87 -7.94 -22.66
C ILE A 172 4.05 -8.55 -23.43
N VAL A 173 4.12 -9.87 -23.42
CA VAL A 173 5.27 -10.62 -23.97
C VAL A 173 4.82 -11.65 -25.00
N ASP A 174 5.66 -11.91 -26.01
CA ASP A 174 5.40 -12.95 -27.01
C ASP A 174 5.68 -14.36 -26.45
N ASN A 175 6.77 -14.49 -25.68
CA ASN A 175 7.10 -15.75 -25.02
C ASN A 175 6.68 -15.69 -23.55
N PRO A 176 5.79 -16.57 -23.07
CA PRO A 176 5.32 -16.56 -21.69
C PRO A 176 6.43 -16.71 -20.63
N GLU A 177 7.60 -17.27 -21.00
CA GLU A 177 8.74 -17.41 -20.10
C GLU A 177 9.48 -16.07 -19.86
N ASP A 178 9.26 -15.07 -20.72
CA ASP A 178 9.79 -13.73 -20.53
C ASP A 178 8.89 -12.85 -19.63
N SER A 179 7.71 -13.38 -19.24
CA SER A 179 6.78 -12.64 -18.38
C SER A 179 7.30 -12.52 -16.95
N PRO A 180 7.13 -11.36 -16.29
CA PRO A 180 7.40 -11.23 -14.85
C PRO A 180 6.60 -12.22 -13.97
N PHE A 181 5.48 -12.74 -14.46
CA PHE A 181 4.70 -13.78 -13.78
C PHE A 181 5.32 -15.18 -13.85
N TRP A 182 6.27 -15.40 -14.78
CA TRP A 182 6.89 -16.71 -14.99
C TRP A 182 7.95 -17.06 -13.96
N GLY A 183 8.71 -16.11 -13.43
CA GLY A 183 9.95 -16.34 -12.67
C GLY A 183 9.84 -17.40 -11.56
N VAL A 184 8.69 -17.48 -10.89
CA VAL A 184 8.44 -18.45 -9.83
C VAL A 184 8.36 -19.90 -10.37
N PHE A 185 8.02 -20.10 -11.62
CA PHE A 185 7.94 -21.41 -12.26
C PHE A 185 9.28 -21.86 -12.85
N ASP A 186 10.23 -20.95 -13.05
CA ASP A 186 11.54 -21.28 -13.61
C ASP A 186 12.32 -22.18 -12.67
N THR A 187 12.41 -21.81 -11.40
CA THR A 187 13.08 -22.56 -10.33
C THR A 187 12.06 -23.01 -9.29
N MET A 188 11.29 -24.06 -9.59
CA MET A 188 10.35 -24.63 -8.64
C MET A 188 11.06 -25.39 -7.52
N SER A 189 10.43 -25.44 -6.35
CA SER A 189 10.91 -26.17 -5.18
C SER A 189 11.16 -27.64 -5.49
N GLU A 190 12.26 -28.20 -4.99
CA GLU A 190 12.59 -29.64 -5.09
C GLU A 190 11.57 -30.55 -4.36
N SER A 191 10.72 -29.97 -3.51
CA SER A 191 9.66 -30.71 -2.82
C SER A 191 8.45 -31.03 -3.73
N VAL A 192 8.36 -30.42 -4.92
CA VAL A 192 7.32 -30.69 -5.90
C VAL A 192 7.77 -31.83 -6.80
N ASP A 193 6.89 -32.86 -6.96
CA ASP A 193 7.19 -33.97 -7.87
C ASP A 193 7.49 -33.49 -9.29
N ILE A 194 8.43 -34.16 -9.95
CA ILE A 194 8.93 -33.75 -11.29
C ILE A 194 7.82 -33.72 -12.34
N GLN A 195 6.88 -34.67 -12.30
CA GLN A 195 5.78 -34.74 -13.26
C GLN A 195 4.75 -33.62 -12.95
N ALA A 196 4.46 -33.38 -11.67
CA ALA A 196 3.61 -32.29 -11.24
C ALA A 196 4.24 -30.92 -11.65
N ALA A 197 5.53 -30.72 -11.42
CA ALA A 197 6.22 -29.52 -11.84
C ALA A 197 6.15 -29.26 -13.35
N GLN A 198 6.30 -30.31 -14.19
CA GLN A 198 6.15 -30.18 -15.62
C GLN A 198 4.72 -29.83 -16.05
N ALA A 199 3.71 -30.42 -15.42
CA ALA A 199 2.30 -30.10 -15.66
C ALA A 199 1.96 -28.66 -15.25
N ILE A 200 2.44 -28.21 -14.10
CA ILE A 200 2.28 -26.83 -13.61
C ILE A 200 2.92 -25.85 -14.58
N LYS A 201 4.17 -26.10 -15.02
CA LYS A 201 4.86 -25.23 -15.99
C LYS A 201 4.11 -25.16 -17.33
N ALA A 202 3.60 -26.28 -17.82
CA ALA A 202 2.80 -26.31 -19.06
C ALA A 202 1.53 -25.46 -18.92
N ARG A 203 0.80 -25.60 -17.79
CA ARG A 203 -0.38 -24.78 -17.49
C ARG A 203 -0.01 -23.30 -17.34
N ALA A 204 1.09 -22.99 -16.67
CA ALA A 204 1.54 -21.61 -16.48
C ALA A 204 1.80 -20.93 -17.84
N ARG A 205 2.45 -21.62 -18.79
CA ARG A 205 2.64 -21.09 -20.15
C ARG A 205 1.31 -20.77 -20.83
N SER A 206 0.35 -21.69 -20.78
CA SER A 206 -0.98 -21.48 -21.36
C SER A 206 -1.71 -20.31 -20.69
N VAL A 207 -1.75 -20.26 -19.37
CA VAL A 207 -2.41 -19.17 -18.62
C VAL A 207 -1.79 -17.82 -18.94
N ILE A 208 -0.46 -17.72 -18.95
CA ILE A 208 0.23 -16.47 -19.23
C ILE A 208 -0.02 -16.03 -20.69
N SER A 209 0.15 -16.93 -21.66
CA SER A 209 0.04 -16.57 -23.09
C SER A 209 -1.40 -16.33 -23.55
N GLU A 210 -2.36 -17.08 -23.03
CA GLU A 210 -3.74 -17.09 -23.54
C GLU A 210 -4.69 -16.21 -22.72
N GLN A 211 -4.32 -15.88 -21.47
CA GLN A 211 -5.19 -15.12 -20.56
C GLN A 211 -4.52 -13.86 -20.02
N VAL A 212 -3.36 -13.98 -19.37
CA VAL A 212 -2.71 -12.85 -18.69
C VAL A 212 -2.20 -11.79 -19.67
N THR A 213 -1.39 -12.20 -20.64
CA THR A 213 -0.83 -11.29 -21.65
C THR A 213 -1.91 -10.56 -22.47
N PRO A 214 -2.94 -11.26 -23.02
CA PRO A 214 -4.02 -10.57 -23.74
C PRO A 214 -4.80 -9.60 -22.85
N ALA A 215 -5.08 -9.97 -21.60
CA ALA A 215 -5.79 -9.10 -20.67
C ALA A 215 -5.03 -7.80 -20.35
N TYR A 216 -3.70 -7.88 -20.19
CA TYR A 216 -2.88 -6.67 -20.04
C TYR A 216 -2.78 -5.85 -21.31
N ALA A 217 -2.78 -6.47 -22.48
CA ALA A 217 -2.81 -5.75 -23.75
C ALA A 217 -4.14 -4.97 -23.93
N GLU A 218 -5.27 -5.59 -23.57
CA GLU A 218 -6.58 -4.94 -23.56
C GLU A 218 -6.63 -3.80 -22.53
N PHE A 219 -6.14 -4.06 -21.31
CA PHE A 219 -6.10 -3.04 -20.27
C PHE A 219 -5.21 -1.85 -20.67
N LYS A 220 -4.06 -2.08 -21.32
CA LYS A 220 -3.21 -1.03 -21.84
C LYS A 220 -3.95 -0.19 -22.89
N THR A 221 -4.61 -0.84 -23.84
CA THR A 221 -5.41 -0.15 -24.87
C THR A 221 -6.49 0.73 -24.23
N PHE A 222 -7.19 0.21 -23.21
CA PHE A 222 -8.17 1.00 -22.44
C PHE A 222 -7.52 2.22 -21.78
N VAL A 223 -6.36 2.04 -21.13
CA VAL A 223 -5.65 3.14 -20.48
C VAL A 223 -5.25 4.22 -21.49
N GLU A 224 -4.70 3.84 -22.64
CA GLU A 224 -4.21 4.77 -23.67
C GLU A 224 -5.35 5.49 -24.41
N GLU A 225 -6.39 4.75 -24.79
CA GLU A 225 -7.43 5.27 -25.68
C GLU A 225 -8.64 5.84 -24.96
N GLN A 226 -8.95 5.36 -23.75
CA GLN A 226 -10.17 5.73 -23.03
C GLN A 226 -9.90 6.49 -21.74
N TYR A 227 -8.95 6.06 -20.92
CA TYR A 227 -8.71 6.69 -19.62
C TYR A 227 -7.81 7.92 -19.71
N LEU A 228 -6.62 7.80 -20.32
CA LEU A 228 -5.63 8.87 -20.41
C LEU A 228 -6.17 10.15 -21.05
N PRO A 229 -6.95 10.10 -22.15
CA PRO A 229 -7.53 11.32 -22.73
C PRO A 229 -8.47 12.07 -21.79
N ASN A 230 -9.09 11.38 -20.84
CA ASN A 230 -10.08 11.92 -19.90
C ASN A 230 -9.47 12.23 -18.50
N THR A 231 -8.16 12.08 -18.33
CA THR A 231 -7.48 12.40 -17.07
C THR A 231 -7.37 13.92 -16.87
N ARG A 232 -7.38 14.35 -15.61
CA ARG A 232 -7.24 15.77 -15.26
C ARG A 232 -5.82 16.27 -15.55
N GLU A 233 -5.73 17.48 -16.13
CA GLU A 233 -4.45 18.12 -16.43
C GLU A 233 -3.70 18.58 -15.18
N HIS A 234 -4.42 19.09 -14.19
CA HIS A 234 -3.85 19.61 -12.95
C HIS A 234 -3.48 18.48 -11.98
N PRO A 235 -2.25 18.44 -11.42
CA PRO A 235 -1.83 17.39 -10.51
C PRO A 235 -2.51 17.46 -9.15
N GLY A 236 -2.94 18.66 -8.70
CA GLY A 236 -3.53 18.86 -7.39
C GLY A 236 -4.93 18.28 -7.26
N ILE A 237 -5.21 17.55 -6.18
CA ILE A 237 -6.51 16.96 -5.88
C ILE A 237 -7.61 18.03 -5.68
N GLY A 238 -7.22 19.25 -5.34
CA GLY A 238 -8.14 20.39 -5.16
C GLY A 238 -8.92 20.77 -6.41
N THR A 239 -8.52 20.29 -7.60
CA THR A 239 -9.23 20.53 -8.87
C THR A 239 -10.37 19.55 -9.14
N LEU A 240 -10.47 18.47 -8.36
CA LEU A 240 -11.61 17.56 -8.42
C LEU A 240 -12.89 18.24 -7.93
N PRO A 241 -14.08 17.81 -8.37
CA PRO A 241 -15.34 18.23 -7.75
C PRO A 241 -15.29 18.00 -6.23
N GLY A 242 -15.49 19.07 -5.44
CA GLY A 242 -15.30 19.02 -3.97
C GLY A 242 -13.87 18.83 -3.49
N GLY A 243 -12.87 18.96 -4.37
CA GLY A 243 -11.46 18.62 -4.09
C GLY A 243 -10.82 19.36 -2.92
N LYS A 244 -11.27 20.60 -2.61
CA LYS A 244 -10.81 21.31 -1.41
C LYS A 244 -11.25 20.61 -0.12
N ALA A 245 -12.50 20.13 -0.06
CA ALA A 245 -13.00 19.38 1.08
C ALA A 245 -12.29 18.02 1.21
N ILE A 246 -12.08 17.32 0.08
CA ILE A 246 -11.31 16.07 0.02
C ILE A 246 -9.88 16.30 0.53
N TYR A 247 -9.22 17.38 0.12
CA TYR A 247 -7.87 17.68 0.60
C TYR A 247 -7.83 17.97 2.10
N ALA A 248 -8.81 18.71 2.64
CA ALA A 248 -8.92 18.96 4.07
C ALA A 248 -9.19 17.68 4.87
N MET A 249 -10.05 16.77 4.35
CA MET A 249 -10.28 15.45 4.91
C MET A 249 -8.97 14.64 4.98
N LEU A 250 -8.23 14.57 3.88
CA LEU A 250 -6.94 13.86 3.82
C LEU A 250 -5.89 14.50 4.75
N ALA A 251 -5.85 15.83 4.83
CA ALA A 251 -4.96 16.52 5.76
C ALA A 251 -5.26 16.10 7.21
N ARG A 252 -6.53 16.09 7.63
CA ARG A 252 -6.95 15.62 8.96
C ARG A 252 -6.57 14.15 9.19
N HIS A 253 -6.83 13.28 8.22
CA HIS A 253 -6.48 11.86 8.29
C HIS A 253 -4.97 11.65 8.52
N PHE A 254 -4.12 12.27 7.68
CA PHE A 254 -2.68 12.04 7.75
C PHE A 254 -1.97 12.78 8.89
N THR A 255 -2.50 13.91 9.35
CA THR A 255 -1.90 14.68 10.46
C THR A 255 -2.48 14.33 11.81
N THR A 256 -3.66 13.71 11.84
CA THR A 256 -4.45 13.47 13.07
C THR A 256 -4.73 14.75 13.87
N THR A 257 -4.81 15.89 13.17
CA THR A 257 -5.08 17.22 13.75
C THR A 257 -6.24 17.90 13.02
N ASP A 258 -6.83 18.92 13.67
CA ASP A 258 -7.86 19.77 13.07
C ASP A 258 -7.28 20.97 12.28
N MET A 259 -5.98 20.98 12.05
CA MET A 259 -5.35 22.07 11.29
C MET A 259 -5.85 22.11 9.84
N THR A 260 -6.17 23.31 9.41
CA THR A 260 -6.52 23.55 8.01
C THR A 260 -5.29 23.42 7.10
N PRO A 261 -5.48 23.10 5.81
CA PRO A 261 -4.36 23.08 4.83
C PRO A 261 -3.54 24.38 4.81
N GLU A 262 -4.17 25.54 5.01
CA GLU A 262 -3.48 26.83 5.05
C GLU A 262 -2.62 26.99 6.31
N GLU A 263 -3.12 26.57 7.46
CA GLU A 263 -2.34 26.57 8.71
C GLU A 263 -1.13 25.64 8.60
N ILE A 264 -1.31 24.43 8.03
CA ILE A 264 -0.22 23.48 7.79
C ILE A 264 0.83 24.09 6.84
N HIS A 265 0.39 24.75 5.76
CA HIS A 265 1.28 25.42 4.82
C HIS A 265 2.11 26.52 5.50
N ASN A 266 1.46 27.39 6.26
CA ASN A 266 2.13 28.48 6.97
C ASN A 266 3.10 27.95 8.04
N LEU A 267 2.71 26.89 8.77
CA LEU A 267 3.60 26.19 9.69
C LEU A 267 4.83 25.64 8.94
N GLY A 268 4.61 25.00 7.78
CA GLY A 268 5.71 24.49 6.95
C GLY A 268 6.68 25.56 6.50
N LEU A 269 6.20 26.74 6.09
CA LEU A 269 7.06 27.88 5.73
C LEU A 269 7.89 28.36 6.93
N ALA A 270 7.28 28.48 8.10
CA ALA A 270 7.96 28.88 9.32
C ALA A 270 9.05 27.86 9.74
N GLU A 271 8.73 26.57 9.68
CA GLU A 271 9.65 25.47 10.00
C GLU A 271 10.82 25.39 9.03
N VAL A 272 10.60 25.58 7.72
CA VAL A 272 11.69 25.65 6.73
C VAL A 272 12.63 26.81 7.04
N ALA A 273 12.11 27.98 7.41
CA ALA A 273 12.94 29.13 7.79
C ALA A 273 13.74 28.84 9.07
N ARG A 274 13.10 28.25 10.08
CA ARG A 274 13.75 27.85 11.34
C ARG A 274 14.88 26.85 11.10
N ILE A 275 14.58 25.75 10.37
CA ILE A 275 15.56 24.69 10.06
C ILE A 275 16.74 25.24 9.27
N ARG A 276 16.50 26.09 8.27
CA ARG A 276 17.59 26.72 7.51
C ARG A 276 18.49 27.57 8.40
N GLY A 277 17.92 28.32 9.36
CA GLY A 277 18.69 29.07 10.35
C GLY A 277 19.56 28.15 11.23
N GLU A 278 19.02 27.03 11.68
CA GLU A 278 19.78 26.05 12.48
C GLU A 278 20.87 25.34 11.65
N MET A 279 20.59 25.01 10.40
CA MET A 279 21.62 24.46 9.49
C MET A 279 22.77 25.44 9.28
N GLN A 280 22.47 26.72 9.09
CA GLN A 280 23.51 27.74 8.97
C GLN A 280 24.32 27.84 10.26
N ALA A 281 23.69 27.83 11.42
CA ALA A 281 24.40 27.87 12.70
C ALA A 281 25.36 26.65 12.87
N VAL A 282 24.98 25.47 12.41
CA VAL A 282 25.87 24.28 12.40
C VAL A 282 27.06 24.51 11.43
N ILE A 283 26.82 25.06 10.25
CA ILE A 283 27.88 25.37 9.26
C ILE A 283 28.89 26.33 9.85
N ASP A 284 28.39 27.37 10.54
CA ASP A 284 29.25 28.40 11.21
C ASP A 284 30.03 27.74 12.37
N GLU A 285 29.40 26.88 13.16
CA GLU A 285 30.04 26.17 14.29
C GLU A 285 31.20 25.27 13.84
N VAL A 286 31.03 24.54 12.73
CA VAL A 286 32.10 23.70 12.17
C VAL A 286 33.14 24.47 11.37
N GLY A 287 32.97 25.75 11.20
CA GLY A 287 33.92 26.64 10.52
C GLY A 287 34.01 26.38 9.00
N PHE A 288 32.93 25.89 8.37
CA PHE A 288 32.92 25.67 6.93
C PHE A 288 32.65 26.98 6.19
N GLU A 289 33.54 27.34 5.24
CA GLU A 289 33.38 28.52 4.39
C GLU A 289 32.50 28.18 3.17
N GLY A 290 31.23 28.59 3.21
CA GLY A 290 30.28 28.37 2.12
C GLY A 290 28.83 28.45 2.59
N ASP A 291 27.92 28.35 1.62
CA ASP A 291 26.48 28.24 1.89
C ASP A 291 26.01 26.78 2.15
N ILE A 292 24.74 26.61 2.45
CA ILE A 292 24.13 25.29 2.69
C ILE A 292 24.33 24.35 1.50
N SER A 293 24.29 24.84 0.26
CA SER A 293 24.50 24.02 -0.94
C SER A 293 25.95 23.51 -1.02
N ALA A 294 26.92 24.40 -0.83
CA ALA A 294 28.33 24.03 -0.82
C ALA A 294 28.67 23.07 0.32
N PHE A 295 28.04 23.24 1.49
CA PHE A 295 28.21 22.33 2.62
C PHE A 295 27.61 20.94 2.32
N ASN A 296 26.44 20.86 1.69
CA ASN A 296 25.86 19.61 1.27
C ASN A 296 26.72 18.88 0.23
N ASP A 297 27.33 19.60 -0.70
CA ASP A 297 28.25 19.00 -1.67
C ASP A 297 29.52 18.47 -1.00
N PHE A 298 30.06 19.21 -0.02
CA PHE A 298 31.16 18.74 0.83
C PHE A 298 30.80 17.43 1.56
N LEU A 299 29.63 17.38 2.22
CA LEU A 299 29.18 16.18 2.91
C LEU A 299 29.00 14.97 2.00
N ARG A 300 28.64 15.20 0.71
CA ARG A 300 28.43 14.13 -0.28
C ARG A 300 29.70 13.63 -0.94
N THR A 301 30.73 14.46 -0.99
CA THR A 301 31.91 14.18 -1.83
C THR A 301 33.20 13.97 -1.04
N ASP A 302 33.27 14.46 0.21
CA ASP A 302 34.49 14.31 1.01
C ASP A 302 34.61 12.87 1.54
N PRO A 303 35.76 12.20 1.28
CA PRO A 303 35.97 10.80 1.67
C PRO A 303 35.84 10.53 3.17
N GLN A 304 36.03 11.54 4.05
CA GLN A 304 35.92 11.36 5.50
C GLN A 304 34.54 10.86 5.96
N PHE A 305 33.48 11.03 5.13
CA PHE A 305 32.10 10.63 5.45
C PHE A 305 31.72 9.25 4.91
N TYR A 306 32.65 8.58 4.21
CA TYR A 306 32.39 7.32 3.54
C TYR A 306 33.39 6.25 3.94
N TYR A 307 32.95 5.00 3.91
CA TYR A 307 33.82 3.82 4.05
C TYR A 307 34.21 3.34 2.65
N GLU A 308 35.41 2.78 2.51
CA GLU A 308 35.90 2.30 1.23
C GLU A 308 35.35 0.90 0.89
N THR A 309 35.07 0.08 1.93
CA THR A 309 34.59 -1.28 1.75
C THR A 309 33.31 -1.57 2.53
N ALA A 310 32.56 -2.58 2.08
CA ALA A 310 31.34 -3.04 2.76
C ALA A 310 31.66 -3.60 4.17
N GLU A 311 32.84 -4.23 4.32
CA GLU A 311 33.31 -4.78 5.57
C GLU A 311 33.56 -3.68 6.61
N GLU A 312 34.24 -2.61 6.25
CA GLU A 312 34.49 -1.46 7.15
C GLU A 312 33.17 -0.79 7.58
N LEU A 313 32.21 -0.65 6.65
CA LEU A 313 30.89 -0.14 6.96
C LEU A 313 30.17 -1.05 7.97
N LEU A 314 30.21 -2.38 7.77
CA LEU A 314 29.59 -3.34 8.66
C LEU A 314 30.22 -3.30 10.07
N GLU A 315 31.56 -3.25 10.17
CA GLU A 315 32.26 -3.14 11.45
C GLU A 315 31.89 -1.85 12.19
N ALA A 316 31.75 -0.73 11.48
CA ALA A 316 31.32 0.54 12.07
C ALA A 316 29.89 0.48 12.61
N TYR A 317 28.95 -0.13 11.87
CA TYR A 317 27.59 -0.35 12.35
C TYR A 317 27.55 -1.25 13.60
N GLN A 318 28.32 -2.33 13.61
CA GLN A 318 28.43 -3.22 14.77
C GLN A 318 29.00 -2.47 15.99
N ALA A 319 30.02 -1.64 15.79
CA ALA A 319 30.62 -0.84 16.85
C ALA A 319 29.63 0.20 17.43
N VAL A 320 28.83 0.86 16.58
CA VAL A 320 27.77 1.79 17.02
C VAL A 320 26.70 1.02 17.81
N SER A 321 26.24 -0.12 17.30
CA SER A 321 25.22 -0.94 17.97
C SER A 321 25.70 -1.35 19.37
N LYS A 322 26.93 -1.81 19.49
CA LYS A 322 27.50 -2.19 20.79
C LYS A 322 27.66 -1.01 21.78
N ARG A 323 27.92 0.18 21.30
CA ARG A 323 27.96 1.39 22.16
C ARG A 323 26.56 1.77 22.64
N LEU A 324 25.51 1.53 21.84
CA LEU A 324 24.13 1.86 22.17
C LEU A 324 23.45 0.83 23.08
N ASP A 325 23.86 -0.46 23.03
CA ASP A 325 23.26 -1.53 23.83
C ASP A 325 23.06 -1.14 25.33
N PRO A 326 24.05 -0.63 26.06
CA PRO A 326 23.87 -0.24 27.47
C PRO A 326 23.00 1.00 27.67
N GLU A 327 22.80 1.81 26.64
CA GLU A 327 21.95 3.01 26.73
C GLU A 327 20.45 2.67 26.57
N LEU A 328 20.12 1.52 25.95
CA LEU A 328 18.74 1.14 25.69
C LEU A 328 17.91 1.02 26.97
N VAL A 329 18.50 0.57 28.07
CA VAL A 329 17.82 0.45 29.37
C VAL A 329 17.42 1.80 29.97
N LYS A 330 18.00 2.91 29.49
CA LYS A 330 17.65 4.27 29.93
C LYS A 330 16.41 4.81 29.22
N LEU A 331 16.10 4.25 28.03
CA LEU A 331 15.02 4.71 27.15
C LEU A 331 13.82 3.76 27.17
N PHE A 332 14.04 2.47 27.35
CA PHE A 332 13.02 1.44 27.27
C PHE A 332 12.83 0.73 28.61
N GLY A 333 11.61 0.70 29.13
CA GLY A 333 11.26 0.00 30.35
C GLY A 333 11.28 -1.53 30.21
N LYS A 334 11.17 -2.04 28.98
CA LYS A 334 11.23 -3.48 28.65
C LYS A 334 11.98 -3.68 27.35
N LEU A 335 13.03 -4.47 27.37
CA LEU A 335 13.78 -4.85 26.19
C LEU A 335 13.26 -6.18 25.62
N PRO A 336 13.29 -6.38 24.29
CA PRO A 336 13.01 -7.68 23.69
C PRO A 336 14.05 -8.72 24.17
N ARG A 337 13.66 -9.98 24.25
CA ARG A 337 14.59 -11.07 24.46
C ARG A 337 15.36 -11.30 23.16
N MET A 338 16.68 -11.21 23.21
CA MET A 338 17.57 -11.61 22.13
C MET A 338 17.80 -13.10 22.16
#